data_1c7ab932c51248674e9a08cac7b73e53
#
_entry.id   1c7ab932c51248674e9a08cac7b73e53
#
_cell.length_a   1.000
_cell.length_b   1.000
_cell.length_c   1.000
_cell.angle_alpha   90.00
_cell.angle_beta   90.00
_cell.angle_gamma   90.00
#
_symmetry.space_group_name_H-M   'P 1'
#
loop_
_entity.id
_entity.type
_entity.pdbx_description
1 polymer ?
#
loop_
_entity_poly.entity_id
_entity_poly.type
_entity_poly.pdbx_seq_one_letter_code
_entity_poly.pdbx_strand_id
1 'polypeptide(L)'
;VIGAVLGIPKPHPAWTLDPEALAVAVKPNVPLRTLMIPITFRQAPPGRGSDAQLATLIPLEFLVRPSYTVYVSLADEARMAELQQRLEDHTCIYTPYLGITELIADLTYLGDGLARPEPPGAKEVATVVPKRCCWLDMDRVAADDRCLFQEVLVQNAGHPNTGFQPPERYLLNLNPHPLPLQMMAPAYRFRDEVITFL
;
A
#
# COMPACT_ATOMS: atom_id res chain seq x y z
N VAL A 1 3.66 -4.71 6.51
CA VAL A 1 3.84 -6.03 5.89
C VAL A 1 5.33 -6.32 5.74
N ILE A 2 6.09 -5.60 4.89
CA ILE A 2 7.53 -5.84 4.63
C ILE A 2 8.35 -5.89 5.94
N GLY A 3 8.15 -4.90 6.82
CA GLY A 3 8.81 -4.89 8.13
C GLY A 3 8.48 -6.10 9.01
N ALA A 4 7.27 -6.68 8.88
CA ALA A 4 6.90 -7.88 9.61
C ALA A 4 7.64 -9.12 9.08
N VAL A 5 7.81 -9.23 7.77
CA VAL A 5 8.58 -10.31 7.14
C VAL A 5 10.03 -10.24 7.56
N LEU A 6 10.66 -9.04 7.51
CA LEU A 6 12.07 -8.81 7.84
C LEU A 6 12.36 -8.67 9.35
N GLY A 7 11.34 -8.74 10.22
CA GLY A 7 11.54 -8.65 11.66
C GLY A 7 11.95 -7.27 12.17
N ILE A 8 11.53 -6.21 11.49
CA ILE A 8 11.79 -4.85 11.94
C ILE A 8 10.77 -4.50 13.04
N PRO A 9 11.17 -4.36 14.32
CA PRO A 9 10.23 -4.17 15.44
C PRO A 9 9.63 -2.76 15.47
N LYS A 10 8.37 -2.62 15.89
CA LYS A 10 7.73 -1.34 16.26
C LYS A 10 8.08 -0.97 17.72
N PRO A 11 8.25 0.28 18.06
CA PRO A 11 8.52 1.46 17.25
C PRO A 11 10.04 1.65 17.06
N HIS A 12 10.57 1.23 15.95
CA HIS A 12 11.97 1.52 15.63
C HIS A 12 12.01 2.70 14.64
N PRO A 13 12.97 3.64 14.74
CA PRO A 13 13.13 4.71 13.73
C PRO A 13 13.33 4.15 12.30
N ALA A 14 13.88 2.96 12.16
CA ALA A 14 13.94 2.22 10.88
C ALA A 14 12.59 1.65 10.40
N TRP A 15 11.49 1.92 11.10
CA TRP A 15 10.13 1.70 10.59
C TRP A 15 9.77 2.63 9.44
N THR A 16 10.33 3.76 9.39
CA THR A 16 10.58 4.50 8.20
C THR A 16 11.75 3.82 7.50
N LEU A 17 11.47 2.74 6.79
CA LEU A 17 12.33 2.35 5.71
C LEU A 17 12.53 3.65 4.93
N ASP A 18 13.78 4.12 4.91
CA ASP A 18 14.14 5.36 4.26
C ASP A 18 13.42 5.39 2.90
N PRO A 19 12.62 6.42 2.59
CA PRO A 19 11.96 6.52 1.29
C PRO A 19 12.94 6.38 0.12
N GLU A 20 14.23 6.72 0.34
CA GLU A 20 15.28 6.52 -0.64
C GLU A 20 15.77 5.06 -0.70
N ALA A 21 15.52 4.27 0.33
CA ALA A 21 15.97 2.87 0.42
C ALA A 21 14.88 1.84 0.08
N LEU A 22 13.60 2.25 0.08
CA LEU A 22 12.46 1.38 -0.23
C LEU A 22 11.57 2.03 -1.27
N ALA A 23 11.38 1.35 -2.38
CA ALA A 23 10.37 1.67 -3.38
C ALA A 23 9.27 0.60 -3.37
N VAL A 24 8.01 1.04 -3.30
CA VAL A 24 6.83 0.15 -3.26
C VAL A 24 5.85 0.58 -4.33
N ALA A 25 5.30 -0.39 -5.07
CA ALA A 25 4.15 -0.16 -5.93
C ALA A 25 3.04 -1.16 -5.59
N VAL A 26 1.79 -0.71 -5.62
CA VAL A 26 0.64 -1.51 -5.20
C VAL A 26 -0.39 -1.56 -6.31
N LYS A 27 -0.80 -2.78 -6.70
CA LYS A 27 -1.83 -3.04 -7.70
C LYS A 27 -2.99 -3.79 -7.07
N PRO A 28 -4.23 -3.32 -7.15
CA PRO A 28 -5.40 -4.12 -6.82
C PRO A 28 -5.57 -5.28 -7.80
N ASN A 29 -5.84 -6.49 -7.30
CA ASN A 29 -6.09 -7.66 -8.13
C ASN A 29 -7.59 -7.98 -8.27
N VAL A 30 -8.40 -7.36 -7.41
CA VAL A 30 -9.86 -7.53 -7.39
C VAL A 30 -10.52 -6.15 -7.24
N PRO A 31 -11.80 -5.99 -7.65
CA PRO A 31 -12.52 -4.74 -7.40
C PRO A 31 -12.54 -4.41 -5.90
N LEU A 32 -12.18 -3.18 -5.56
CA LEU A 32 -12.18 -2.70 -4.17
C LEU A 32 -13.63 -2.47 -3.72
N ARG A 33 -14.05 -3.22 -2.71
CA ARG A 33 -15.36 -3.11 -2.09
C ARG A 33 -15.19 -2.89 -0.60
N THR A 34 -16.05 -2.07 -0.02
CA THR A 34 -16.03 -1.75 1.41
C THR A 34 -17.29 -2.22 2.11
N LEU A 35 -17.16 -2.45 3.41
CA LEU A 35 -18.25 -2.78 4.32
C LEU A 35 -18.06 -2.00 5.63
N MET A 36 -19.11 -1.31 6.09
CA MET A 36 -19.12 -0.67 7.40
C MET A 36 -19.48 -1.69 8.48
N ILE A 37 -18.58 -1.87 9.46
CA ILE A 37 -18.79 -2.75 10.61
C ILE A 37 -18.66 -1.93 11.89
N PRO A 38 -19.69 -1.90 12.75
CA PRO A 38 -19.58 -1.26 14.06
C PRO A 38 -18.71 -2.12 14.99
N ILE A 39 -17.63 -1.53 15.52
CA ILE A 39 -16.74 -2.18 16.49
C ILE A 39 -16.87 -1.48 17.84
N THR A 40 -17.00 -2.29 18.89
CA THR A 40 -17.01 -1.77 20.26
C THR A 40 -15.59 -1.65 20.80
N PHE A 41 -15.14 -0.42 21.00
CA PHE A 41 -13.90 -0.14 21.72
C PHE A 41 -14.18 -0.02 23.21
N ARG A 42 -13.42 -0.78 24.01
CA ARG A 42 -13.45 -0.67 25.47
C ARG A 42 -12.19 0.04 25.91
N GLN A 43 -12.33 1.21 26.51
CA GLN A 43 -11.24 1.91 27.17
C GLN A 43 -11.28 1.62 28.65
N ALA A 44 -10.14 1.20 29.21
CA ALA A 44 -9.94 1.26 30.64
C ALA A 44 -9.75 2.74 31.02
N PRO A 45 -10.53 3.30 31.96
CA PRO A 45 -10.30 4.66 32.41
C PRO A 45 -8.91 4.78 33.06
N PRO A 46 -8.18 5.87 32.80
CA PRO A 46 -6.90 6.11 33.47
C PRO A 46 -7.13 6.35 34.96
N GLY A 47 -6.67 5.43 35.82
CA GLY A 47 -6.61 5.55 37.24
C GLY A 47 -7.83 5.04 38.02
N ARG A 48 -7.59 4.04 38.84
CA ARG A 48 -8.44 3.38 39.85
C ARG A 48 -9.63 2.56 39.34
N GLY A 49 -9.50 1.26 39.51
CA GLY A 49 -10.49 0.26 39.91
C GLY A 49 -11.99 0.57 39.80
N SER A 50 -12.44 1.20 38.74
CA SER A 50 -13.86 1.27 38.43
C SER A 50 -14.18 0.24 37.35
N ASP A 51 -15.08 -0.67 37.67
CA ASP A 51 -15.65 -1.66 36.75
C ASP A 51 -16.42 -1.04 35.58
N ALA A 52 -16.46 0.27 35.48
CA ALA A 52 -17.08 1.01 34.41
C ALA A 52 -16.13 1.12 33.19
N GLN A 53 -16.05 0.06 32.40
CA GLN A 53 -15.48 0.13 31.07
C GLN A 53 -16.41 0.94 30.19
N LEU A 54 -15.94 2.13 29.77
CA LEU A 54 -16.65 2.91 28.75
C LEU A 54 -16.56 2.17 27.42
N ALA A 55 -17.67 1.63 26.96
CA ALA A 55 -17.77 1.02 25.65
C ALA A 55 -18.23 2.07 24.62
N THR A 56 -17.40 2.33 23.62
CA THR A 56 -17.75 3.26 22.52
C THR A 56 -17.91 2.44 21.24
N LEU A 57 -19.06 2.58 20.58
CA LEU A 57 -19.33 1.97 19.30
C LEU A 57 -18.81 2.88 18.19
N ILE A 58 -17.85 2.42 17.40
CA ILE A 58 -17.26 3.17 16.30
C ILE A 58 -17.50 2.40 15.00
N PRO A 59 -18.19 3.00 14.00
CA PRO A 59 -18.29 2.38 12.68
C PRO A 59 -16.94 2.47 11.97
N LEU A 60 -16.39 1.33 11.59
CA LEU A 60 -15.15 1.23 10.80
C LEU A 60 -15.48 0.68 9.41
N GLU A 61 -14.84 1.26 8.41
CA GLU A 61 -14.91 0.79 7.03
C GLU A 61 -13.81 -0.23 6.77
N PHE A 62 -14.20 -1.42 6.29
CA PHE A 62 -13.31 -2.51 5.96
C PHE A 62 -13.35 -2.82 4.48
N LEU A 63 -12.20 -3.14 3.90
CA LEU A 63 -12.12 -3.73 2.58
C LEU A 63 -12.56 -5.20 2.64
N VAL A 64 -13.40 -5.60 1.70
CA VAL A 64 -13.95 -6.96 1.61
C VAL A 64 -13.08 -7.81 0.71
N ARG A 65 -12.42 -8.84 1.29
CA ARG A 65 -11.55 -9.79 0.58
C ARG A 65 -10.55 -9.08 -0.36
N PRO A 66 -9.79 -8.10 0.14
CA PRO A 66 -8.83 -7.39 -0.69
C PRO A 66 -7.73 -8.34 -1.15
N SER A 67 -7.29 -8.16 -2.39
CA SER A 67 -6.12 -8.84 -2.95
C SER A 67 -5.27 -7.84 -3.70
N TYR A 68 -3.97 -7.82 -3.40
CA TYR A 68 -3.03 -6.87 -3.98
C TYR A 68 -1.78 -7.60 -4.48
N THR A 69 -1.24 -7.13 -5.59
CA THR A 69 0.16 -7.38 -5.93
C THR A 69 0.99 -6.20 -5.45
N VAL A 70 2.02 -6.50 -4.66
CA VAL A 70 2.94 -5.49 -4.13
C VAL A 70 4.30 -5.71 -4.76
N TYR A 71 4.79 -4.71 -5.48
CA TYR A 71 6.13 -4.68 -6.03
C TYR A 71 7.03 -3.96 -5.04
N VAL A 72 8.17 -4.55 -4.75
CA VAL A 72 9.10 -4.04 -3.74
C VAL A 72 10.49 -3.99 -4.33
N SER A 73 11.18 -2.88 -4.11
CA SER A 73 12.60 -2.74 -4.37
C SER A 73 13.28 -2.16 -3.15
N LEU A 74 14.34 -2.81 -2.68
CA LEU A 74 15.17 -2.33 -1.58
C LEU A 74 16.56 -1.99 -2.15
N ALA A 75 17.10 -0.85 -1.72
CA ALA A 75 18.47 -0.47 -2.09
C ALA A 75 19.52 -1.38 -1.44
N ASP A 76 19.21 -1.97 -0.29
CA ASP A 76 20.06 -2.97 0.39
C ASP A 76 19.82 -4.35 -0.23
N GLU A 77 20.76 -4.81 -1.05
CA GLU A 77 20.69 -6.10 -1.74
C GLU A 77 20.61 -7.30 -0.76
N ALA A 78 21.28 -7.23 0.39
CA ALA A 78 21.24 -8.31 1.37
C ALA A 78 19.85 -8.44 1.99
N ARG A 79 19.23 -7.32 2.33
CA ARG A 79 17.82 -7.29 2.81
C ARG A 79 16.82 -7.69 1.73
N MET A 80 17.08 -7.34 0.48
CA MET A 80 16.26 -7.77 -0.63
C MET A 80 16.30 -9.29 -0.80
N ALA A 81 17.49 -9.88 -0.75
CA ALA A 81 17.67 -11.33 -0.81
C ALA A 81 17.02 -12.04 0.40
N GLU A 82 17.16 -11.47 1.60
CA GLU A 82 16.48 -12.00 2.79
C GLU A 82 14.94 -11.94 2.66
N LEU A 83 14.40 -10.84 2.17
CA LEU A 83 12.95 -10.69 1.92
C LEU A 83 12.46 -11.75 0.93
N GLN A 84 13.16 -11.91 -0.18
CA GLN A 84 12.86 -12.92 -1.18
C GLN A 84 12.84 -14.33 -0.58
N GLN A 85 13.92 -14.73 0.09
CA GLN A 85 14.05 -16.06 0.69
C GLN A 85 12.92 -16.35 1.68
N ARG A 86 12.59 -15.37 2.55
CA ARG A 86 11.49 -15.54 3.52
C ARG A 86 10.13 -15.70 2.87
N LEU A 87 9.87 -14.97 1.78
CA LEU A 87 8.62 -15.08 1.04
C LEU A 87 8.51 -16.41 0.28
N GLU A 88 9.61 -16.91 -0.29
CA GLU A 88 9.69 -18.23 -0.93
C GLU A 88 9.46 -19.36 0.08
N ASP A 89 10.04 -19.24 1.26
CA ASP A 89 9.91 -20.21 2.35
C ASP A 89 8.60 -20.08 3.15
N HIS A 90 7.73 -19.13 2.79
CA HIS A 90 6.52 -18.78 3.53
C HIS A 90 6.78 -18.47 5.00
N THR A 91 7.89 -17.79 5.33
CA THR A 91 8.30 -17.46 6.69
C THR A 91 8.24 -15.96 6.94
N CYS A 92 7.77 -15.57 8.13
CA CYS A 92 7.75 -14.18 8.60
C CYS A 92 8.24 -14.12 10.04
N ILE A 93 9.02 -13.11 10.41
CA ILE A 93 9.46 -12.94 11.80
C ILE A 93 8.28 -12.49 12.69
N TYR A 94 7.47 -11.58 12.18
CA TYR A 94 6.22 -11.17 12.84
C TYR A 94 5.03 -11.47 11.92
N THR A 95 3.88 -11.74 12.49
CA THR A 95 2.65 -11.95 11.73
C THR A 95 2.30 -10.68 10.94
N PRO A 96 2.25 -10.73 9.59
CA PRO A 96 1.83 -9.60 8.78
C PRO A 96 0.32 -9.39 8.89
N TYR A 97 -0.14 -8.13 8.96
CA TYR A 97 -1.56 -7.79 8.99
C TYR A 97 -1.86 -6.52 8.17
N LEU A 98 -3.11 -6.36 7.78
CA LEU A 98 -3.60 -5.25 6.97
C LEU A 98 -4.41 -4.28 7.84
N GLY A 99 -3.75 -3.26 8.38
CA GLY A 99 -4.37 -2.26 9.24
C GLY A 99 -4.43 -2.67 10.71
N ILE A 100 -5.33 -3.56 11.09
CA ILE A 100 -5.48 -4.05 12.46
C ILE A 100 -4.99 -5.51 12.60
N THR A 101 -4.63 -5.91 13.81
CA THR A 101 -4.01 -7.22 14.08
C THR A 101 -4.90 -8.43 13.78
N GLU A 102 -6.21 -8.22 13.77
CA GLU A 102 -7.21 -9.24 13.45
C GLU A 102 -7.29 -9.56 11.94
N LEU A 103 -6.76 -8.67 11.09
CA LEU A 103 -6.75 -8.83 9.64
C LEU A 103 -5.40 -9.37 9.16
N ILE A 104 -5.12 -10.63 9.44
CA ILE A 104 -3.89 -11.31 9.04
C ILE A 104 -3.79 -11.30 7.52
N ALA A 105 -2.61 -10.93 7.00
CA ALA A 105 -2.30 -10.96 5.59
C ALA A 105 -1.72 -12.31 5.21
N ASP A 106 -2.28 -12.93 4.17
CA ASP A 106 -1.68 -14.06 3.49
C ASP A 106 -0.76 -13.54 2.39
N LEU A 107 0.46 -14.05 2.32
CA LEU A 107 1.50 -13.60 1.41
C LEU A 107 1.94 -14.74 0.48
N THR A 108 1.95 -14.46 -0.81
CA THR A 108 2.45 -15.38 -1.83
C THR A 108 3.56 -14.70 -2.63
N TYR A 109 4.72 -15.33 -2.73
CA TYR A 109 5.79 -14.86 -3.59
C TYR A 109 5.46 -15.13 -5.06
N LEU A 110 5.50 -14.09 -5.89
CA LEU A 110 5.17 -14.17 -7.31
C LEU A 110 6.41 -14.18 -8.22
N GLY A 111 7.59 -14.01 -7.65
CA GLY A 111 8.86 -13.95 -8.35
C GLY A 111 9.47 -12.55 -8.36
N ASP A 112 10.64 -12.47 -8.96
CA ASP A 112 11.46 -11.27 -9.11
C ASP A 112 11.64 -10.89 -10.58
N GLY A 113 12.31 -9.77 -10.82
CA GLY A 113 12.65 -9.31 -12.15
C GLY A 113 13.16 -7.87 -12.15
N LEU A 114 13.57 -7.42 -13.31
CA LEU A 114 14.08 -6.08 -13.51
C LEU A 114 12.97 -5.12 -13.94
N ALA A 115 12.72 -4.09 -13.15
CA ALA A 115 11.88 -2.96 -13.53
C ALA A 115 12.69 -1.99 -14.40
N ARG A 116 12.28 -1.78 -15.64
CA ARG A 116 12.96 -0.88 -16.59
C ARG A 116 12.28 0.49 -16.59
N PRO A 117 13.02 1.58 -16.42
CA PRO A 117 12.43 2.92 -16.48
C PRO A 117 11.88 3.21 -17.89
N GLU A 118 10.71 3.83 -17.92
CA GLU A 118 10.08 4.36 -19.13
C GLU A 118 9.93 5.87 -19.01
N PRO A 119 10.14 6.61 -20.13
CA PRO A 119 10.02 8.06 -20.11
C PRO A 119 8.58 8.52 -19.80
N PRO A 120 8.39 9.76 -19.36
CA PRO A 120 7.07 10.38 -19.25
C PRO A 120 6.27 10.28 -20.54
N GLY A 121 4.95 10.41 -20.44
CA GLY A 121 4.03 10.35 -21.58
C GLY A 121 2.77 9.53 -21.27
N ALA A 122 1.97 9.28 -22.31
CA ALA A 122 0.74 8.48 -22.19
C ALA A 122 1.05 7.02 -21.86
N LYS A 123 0.47 6.52 -20.77
CA LYS A 123 0.68 5.17 -20.24
C LYS A 123 -0.62 4.57 -19.70
N GLU A 124 -0.69 3.26 -19.70
CA GLU A 124 -1.67 2.49 -18.92
C GLU A 124 -0.98 1.95 -17.68
N VAL A 125 -1.24 2.56 -16.53
CA VAL A 125 -0.55 2.23 -15.28
C VAL A 125 -1.40 1.31 -14.43
N ALA A 126 -0.84 0.17 -14.07
CA ALA A 126 -1.55 -0.89 -13.34
C ALA A 126 -1.62 -0.65 -11.82
N THR A 127 -0.76 0.20 -11.29
CA THR A 127 -0.61 0.44 -9.84
C THR A 127 -1.27 1.75 -9.40
N VAL A 128 -1.35 1.93 -8.09
CA VAL A 128 -1.67 3.23 -7.48
C VAL A 128 -0.59 4.24 -7.87
N VAL A 129 -0.97 5.48 -8.18
CA VAL A 129 -0.07 6.53 -8.68
C VAL A 129 -0.18 7.81 -7.85
N PRO A 130 0.93 8.41 -7.40
CA PRO A 130 0.90 9.73 -6.80
C PRO A 130 0.34 10.77 -7.79
N LYS A 131 -0.66 11.53 -7.38
CA LYS A 131 -1.33 12.50 -8.28
C LYS A 131 -0.37 13.58 -8.80
N ARG A 132 0.67 13.91 -8.02
CA ARG A 132 1.71 14.85 -8.46
C ARG A 132 2.49 14.39 -9.70
N CYS A 133 2.47 13.08 -9.99
CA CYS A 133 3.24 12.47 -11.07
C CYS A 133 2.46 12.30 -12.38
N CYS A 134 1.15 12.63 -12.41
CA CYS A 134 0.32 12.30 -13.57
C CYS A 134 -0.94 13.15 -13.70
N TRP A 135 -1.54 13.12 -14.89
CA TRP A 135 -2.90 13.57 -15.19
C TRP A 135 -3.72 12.40 -15.74
N LEU A 136 -5.02 12.38 -15.44
CA LEU A 136 -5.95 11.42 -16.08
C LEU A 136 -6.14 11.80 -17.56
N ASP A 137 -6.06 10.81 -18.43
CA ASP A 137 -6.52 10.92 -19.82
C ASP A 137 -8.04 10.74 -19.83
N MET A 138 -8.76 11.85 -19.67
CA MET A 138 -10.21 11.83 -19.47
C MET A 138 -10.95 11.26 -20.67
N ASP A 139 -10.45 11.44 -21.89
CA ASP A 139 -11.08 10.92 -23.09
C ASP A 139 -11.03 9.38 -23.10
N ARG A 140 -9.89 8.81 -22.70
CA ARG A 140 -9.72 7.36 -22.58
C ARG A 140 -10.45 6.78 -21.37
N VAL A 141 -10.46 7.49 -20.24
CA VAL A 141 -11.24 7.10 -19.06
C VAL A 141 -12.73 7.05 -19.38
N ALA A 142 -13.26 8.07 -20.06
CA ALA A 142 -14.68 8.11 -20.44
C ALA A 142 -15.08 7.05 -21.48
N ALA A 143 -14.11 6.55 -22.25
CA ALA A 143 -14.34 5.53 -23.27
C ALA A 143 -14.26 4.08 -22.74
N ASP A 144 -13.83 3.87 -21.49
CA ASP A 144 -13.65 2.55 -20.89
C ASP A 144 -14.40 2.40 -19.57
N ASP A 145 -15.53 1.70 -19.61
CA ASP A 145 -16.38 1.43 -18.43
C ASP A 145 -15.67 0.69 -17.28
N ARG A 146 -14.50 0.11 -17.53
CA ARG A 146 -13.67 -0.54 -16.52
C ARG A 146 -12.86 0.46 -15.70
N CYS A 147 -12.75 1.70 -16.16
CA CYS A 147 -12.03 2.77 -15.47
C CYS A 147 -12.94 3.45 -14.44
N LEU A 148 -12.96 2.91 -13.23
CA LEU A 148 -13.61 3.53 -12.09
C LEU A 148 -12.56 4.11 -11.16
N PHE A 149 -12.04 5.29 -11.50
CA PHE A 149 -10.96 5.91 -10.74
C PHE A 149 -11.46 6.57 -9.45
N GLN A 150 -10.60 6.57 -8.47
CA GLN A 150 -10.79 7.30 -7.22
C GLN A 150 -9.50 8.04 -6.84
N GLU A 151 -9.66 9.25 -6.32
CA GLU A 151 -8.61 9.98 -5.64
C GLU A 151 -8.69 9.72 -4.15
N VAL A 152 -7.62 9.25 -3.54
CA VAL A 152 -7.52 9.00 -2.10
C VAL A 152 -6.44 9.87 -1.48
N LEU A 153 -6.73 10.39 -0.29
CA LEU A 153 -5.78 11.15 0.51
C LEU A 153 -5.16 10.21 1.53
N VAL A 154 -3.86 10.01 1.45
CA VAL A 154 -3.12 9.15 2.38
C VAL A 154 -2.25 10.00 3.29
N GLN A 155 -2.41 9.83 4.58
CA GLN A 155 -1.52 10.41 5.58
C GLN A 155 -0.21 9.62 5.54
N ASN A 156 0.87 10.24 5.07
CA ASN A 156 2.17 9.63 5.11
C ASN A 156 2.64 9.48 6.56
N ALA A 157 3.19 8.30 6.88
CA ALA A 157 3.83 8.09 8.16
C ALA A 157 4.96 9.12 8.33
N GLY A 158 4.97 9.82 9.47
CA GLY A 158 5.98 10.84 9.69
C GLY A 158 7.38 10.24 9.72
N HIS A 159 8.34 10.95 9.15
CA HIS A 159 9.75 10.64 9.34
C HIS A 159 10.14 10.94 10.79
N PRO A 160 10.91 10.08 11.49
CA PRO A 160 11.27 10.26 12.90
C PRO A 160 11.88 11.63 13.22
N ASN A 161 12.58 12.22 12.26
CA ASN A 161 13.31 13.48 12.43
C ASN A 161 12.55 14.72 11.91
N THR A 162 11.47 14.55 11.13
CA THR A 162 10.75 15.67 10.47
C THR A 162 9.29 15.78 10.87
N GLY A 163 8.78 14.87 11.71
CA GLY A 163 7.37 14.83 12.10
C GLY A 163 6.45 14.31 11.00
N PHE A 164 5.16 14.61 11.11
CA PHE A 164 4.16 14.22 10.12
C PHE A 164 4.41 14.94 8.79
N GLN A 165 4.56 14.16 7.74
CA GLN A 165 4.55 14.72 6.39
C GLN A 165 3.11 15.11 5.98
N PRO A 166 2.95 16.13 5.12
CA PRO A 166 1.63 16.47 4.61
C PRO A 166 1.01 15.27 3.89
N PRO A 167 -0.32 15.10 3.99
CA PRO A 167 -1.00 14.02 3.30
C PRO A 167 -0.83 14.16 1.79
N GLU A 168 -0.62 13.06 1.12
CA GLU A 168 -0.45 13.01 -0.32
C GLU A 168 -1.68 12.38 -0.99
N ARG A 169 -1.98 12.84 -2.20
CA ARG A 169 -3.09 12.35 -3.02
C ARG A 169 -2.60 11.31 -4.00
N TYR A 170 -3.35 10.22 -4.08
CA TYR A 170 -3.08 9.12 -4.99
C TYR A 170 -4.29 8.85 -5.86
N LEU A 171 -4.03 8.42 -7.10
CA LEU A 171 -5.04 7.93 -8.03
C LEU A 171 -4.97 6.41 -8.08
N LEU A 172 -6.12 5.77 -8.04
CA LEU A 172 -6.25 4.32 -8.23
C LEU A 172 -7.50 4.00 -9.03
N ASN A 173 -7.50 2.85 -9.70
CA ASN A 173 -8.70 2.26 -10.23
C ASN A 173 -9.32 1.34 -9.18
N LEU A 174 -10.61 1.51 -8.89
CA LEU A 174 -11.34 0.61 -8.01
C LEU A 174 -11.56 -0.77 -8.62
N ASN A 175 -11.47 -0.88 -9.94
CA ASN A 175 -11.41 -2.15 -10.66
C ASN A 175 -9.96 -2.58 -10.88
N PRO A 176 -9.65 -3.87 -10.99
CA PRO A 176 -8.31 -4.38 -11.26
C PRO A 176 -7.91 -4.18 -12.74
N HIS A 177 -7.92 -2.94 -13.18
CA HIS A 177 -7.64 -2.54 -14.56
C HIS A 177 -6.68 -1.33 -14.58
N PRO A 178 -5.71 -1.28 -15.50
CA PRO A 178 -4.82 -0.13 -15.60
C PRO A 178 -5.57 1.19 -15.85
N LEU A 179 -5.04 2.27 -15.30
CA LEU A 179 -5.54 3.63 -15.56
C LEU A 179 -4.81 4.26 -16.74
N PRO A 180 -5.53 4.83 -17.71
CA PRO A 180 -4.94 5.64 -18.77
C PRO A 180 -4.52 7.00 -18.20
N LEU A 181 -3.21 7.21 -18.11
CA LEU A 181 -2.60 8.39 -17.50
C LEU A 181 -1.61 9.05 -18.46
N GLN A 182 -1.52 10.37 -18.38
CA GLN A 182 -0.43 11.14 -18.90
C GLN A 182 0.59 11.32 -17.78
N MET A 183 1.69 10.57 -17.84
CA MET A 183 2.75 10.61 -16.83
C MET A 183 3.65 11.83 -17.03
N MET A 184 3.94 12.54 -15.95
CA MET A 184 4.91 13.65 -15.89
C MET A 184 6.26 13.20 -15.32
N ALA A 185 6.26 12.11 -14.56
CA ALA A 185 7.44 11.47 -14.01
C ALA A 185 7.68 10.11 -14.70
N PRO A 186 8.90 9.56 -14.61
CA PRO A 186 9.17 8.21 -15.12
C PRO A 186 8.27 7.17 -14.47
N ALA A 187 7.76 6.24 -15.28
CA ALA A 187 7.15 4.99 -14.84
C ALA A 187 8.14 3.85 -15.05
N TYR A 188 7.77 2.64 -14.68
CA TYR A 188 8.62 1.48 -14.83
C TYR A 188 7.84 0.36 -15.50
N ARG A 189 8.49 -0.32 -16.47
CA ARG A 189 7.95 -1.56 -17.03
C ARG A 189 8.52 -2.74 -16.28
N PHE A 190 7.61 -3.51 -15.69
CA PHE A 190 7.93 -4.77 -15.06
C PHE A 190 7.11 -5.87 -15.75
N ARG A 191 7.80 -6.77 -16.47
CA ARG A 191 7.14 -7.73 -17.39
C ARG A 191 6.22 -7.00 -18.36
N ASP A 192 4.94 -7.33 -18.40
CA ASP A 192 3.96 -6.74 -19.32
C ASP A 192 3.21 -5.54 -18.75
N GLU A 193 3.52 -5.12 -17.51
CA GLU A 193 2.80 -4.07 -16.82
C GLU A 193 3.64 -2.80 -16.66
N VAL A 194 2.97 -1.65 -16.72
CA VAL A 194 3.56 -0.37 -16.33
C VAL A 194 3.16 -0.08 -14.89
N ILE A 195 4.15 0.15 -14.05
CA ILE A 195 4.00 0.40 -12.62
C ILE A 195 4.62 1.73 -12.23
N THR A 196 4.20 2.27 -11.09
CA THR A 196 4.77 3.49 -10.50
C THR A 196 5.07 3.23 -9.04
N PHE A 197 6.30 3.49 -8.63
CA PHE A 197 6.65 3.43 -7.23
C PHE A 197 6.15 4.68 -6.48
N LEU A 198 5.75 4.46 -5.23
CA LEU A 198 5.20 5.46 -4.30
C LEU A 198 6.30 6.13 -3.50
#